data_8ea02776bad234d79cc86ba53c84ce78
#
_entry.id   8ea02776bad234d79cc86ba53c84ce78
#
_cell.length_a   1.000
_cell.length_b   1.000
_cell.length_c   1.000
_cell.angle_alpha   90.00
_cell.angle_beta   90.00
_cell.angle_gamma   90.00
#
_symmetry.space_group_name_H-M   'P 1'
#
loop_
_entity.id
_entity.type
_entity.pdbx_description
1 polymer ?
#
loop_
_entity_poly.entity_id
_entity_poly.type
_entity_poly.pdbx_seq_one_letter_code
_entity_poly.pdbx_strand_id
1 'polypeptide(L)'
;AAAVVIDNKKMSVVAFIGSHDERARDGKNSALNMKRNTGSTLKPFIYSLALDSGLITPNSQLIDTQIYLNEYVPKNFSNDFLGLISAKDALNFSLNIPVINLDLKLKDNSLYELLEKVNLVDENKEFYGSSIVLGSAEMSLIDLAHLYTIYANGGVYRPLEFAGKNYKNEDKNITLISPQSAYLTAKMMSEASRSYLKNA
;
A
#
# COMPACT_ATOMS: atom_id res chain seq x y z
N ALA A 1 -8.02 -8.55 -17.08
CA ALA A 1 -7.22 -7.44 -16.55
C ALA A 1 -8.12 -6.22 -16.36
N ALA A 2 -7.82 -5.38 -15.37
CA ALA A 2 -8.50 -4.11 -15.13
C ALA A 2 -7.46 -3.01 -14.98
N ALA A 3 -7.84 -1.77 -15.29
CA ALA A 3 -7.00 -0.59 -15.11
C ALA A 3 -7.86 0.61 -14.74
N VAL A 4 -7.28 1.54 -13.97
CA VAL A 4 -7.89 2.84 -13.64
C VAL A 4 -6.83 3.92 -13.73
N VAL A 5 -7.21 5.09 -14.23
CA VAL A 5 -6.38 6.28 -14.33
C VAL A 5 -7.05 7.42 -13.60
N ILE A 6 -6.33 8.02 -12.64
CA ILE A 6 -6.80 9.15 -11.83
C ILE A 6 -5.96 10.38 -12.15
N ASP A 7 -6.63 11.51 -12.44
CA ASP A 7 -5.99 12.83 -12.49
C ASP A 7 -5.78 13.32 -11.05
N ASN A 8 -4.53 13.32 -10.60
CA ASN A 8 -4.17 13.72 -9.22
C ASN A 8 -4.43 15.20 -8.91
N LYS A 9 -4.49 16.09 -9.91
CA LYS A 9 -4.78 17.51 -9.70
C LYS A 9 -6.27 17.74 -9.49
N LYS A 10 -7.09 17.14 -10.37
CA LYS A 10 -8.55 17.26 -10.33
C LYS A 10 -9.18 16.29 -9.34
N MET A 11 -8.44 15.26 -8.92
CA MET A 11 -8.96 14.13 -8.15
C MET A 11 -10.17 13.50 -8.82
N SER A 12 -10.03 13.14 -10.08
CA SER A 12 -11.09 12.52 -10.86
C SER A 12 -10.59 11.31 -11.63
N VAL A 13 -11.43 10.28 -11.75
CA VAL A 13 -11.17 9.13 -12.62
C VAL A 13 -11.38 9.57 -14.06
N VAL A 14 -10.31 9.57 -14.85
CA VAL A 14 -10.34 10.01 -16.26
C VAL A 14 -10.47 8.86 -17.24
N ALA A 15 -10.08 7.65 -16.86
CA ALA A 15 -10.26 6.44 -17.65
C ALA A 15 -10.26 5.19 -16.77
N PHE A 16 -11.00 4.18 -17.20
CA PHE A 16 -10.94 2.85 -16.56
C PHE A 16 -11.31 1.74 -17.55
N ILE A 17 -10.81 0.55 -17.27
CA ILE A 17 -11.20 -0.70 -17.93
C ILE A 17 -11.52 -1.71 -16.82
N GLY A 18 -12.74 -2.23 -16.79
CA GLY A 18 -13.19 -3.21 -15.78
C GLY A 18 -12.89 -4.66 -16.16
N SER A 19 -12.77 -4.95 -17.48
CA SER A 19 -12.42 -6.26 -18.01
C SER A 19 -11.70 -6.09 -19.35
N HIS A 20 -10.83 -7.05 -19.71
CA HIS A 20 -10.12 -7.03 -20.99
C HIS A 20 -10.91 -7.68 -22.14
N ASP A 21 -11.92 -8.49 -21.81
CA ASP A 21 -12.75 -9.18 -22.80
C ASP A 21 -14.15 -9.44 -22.20
N GLU A 22 -15.15 -8.72 -22.74
CA GLU A 22 -16.55 -8.88 -22.34
C GLU A 22 -17.17 -10.22 -22.78
N ARG A 23 -16.53 -10.92 -23.73
CA ARG A 23 -16.97 -12.22 -24.24
C ARG A 23 -16.42 -13.39 -23.42
N ALA A 24 -15.42 -13.17 -22.57
CA ALA A 24 -14.92 -14.18 -21.67
C ALA A 24 -15.99 -14.60 -20.66
N ARG A 25 -15.89 -15.82 -20.12
CA ARG A 25 -16.85 -16.41 -19.18
C ARG A 25 -17.26 -15.47 -18.05
N ASP A 26 -16.32 -14.63 -17.54
CA ASP A 26 -16.56 -13.61 -16.50
C ASP A 26 -16.33 -12.17 -17.00
N GLY A 27 -16.33 -11.95 -18.32
CA GLY A 27 -15.96 -10.68 -18.95
C GLY A 27 -16.90 -9.52 -18.62
N LYS A 28 -18.15 -9.81 -18.23
CA LYS A 28 -19.13 -8.81 -17.79
C LYS A 28 -18.91 -8.33 -16.35
N ASN A 29 -18.08 -9.02 -15.56
CA ASN A 29 -17.77 -8.64 -14.19
C ASN A 29 -16.65 -7.60 -14.21
N SER A 30 -16.95 -6.38 -13.75
CA SER A 30 -15.93 -5.33 -13.61
C SER A 30 -15.02 -5.66 -12.43
N ALA A 31 -13.74 -5.92 -12.70
CA ALA A 31 -12.72 -6.10 -11.66
C ALA A 31 -12.31 -4.78 -10.98
N LEU A 32 -12.88 -3.64 -11.41
CA LEU A 32 -12.62 -2.33 -10.83
C LEU A 32 -13.05 -2.24 -9.36
N ASN A 33 -14.26 -2.76 -9.06
CA ASN A 33 -14.89 -2.68 -7.73
C ASN A 33 -14.82 -4.00 -6.95
N MET A 34 -14.24 -5.05 -7.52
CA MET A 34 -14.07 -6.32 -6.82
C MET A 34 -12.96 -6.20 -5.79
N LYS A 35 -13.28 -6.44 -4.52
CA LYS A 35 -12.29 -6.51 -3.46
C LYS A 35 -11.41 -7.74 -3.64
N ARG A 36 -10.11 -7.56 -3.45
CA ARG A 36 -9.08 -8.60 -3.50
C ARG A 36 -8.00 -8.30 -2.49
N ASN A 37 -7.33 -9.35 -2.03
CA ASN A 37 -6.15 -9.20 -1.19
C ASN A 37 -5.13 -8.28 -1.87
N THR A 38 -4.69 -7.26 -1.13
CA THR A 38 -3.78 -6.23 -1.64
C THR A 38 -2.35 -6.73 -1.79
N GLY A 39 -2.00 -7.82 -1.11
CA GLY A 39 -0.63 -8.33 -1.09
C GLY A 39 0.36 -7.27 -0.61
N SER A 40 1.53 -7.22 -1.24
CA SER A 40 2.59 -6.28 -0.86
C SER A 40 2.35 -4.83 -1.29
N THR A 41 1.23 -4.51 -1.92
CA THR A 41 0.97 -3.13 -2.40
C THR A 41 0.74 -2.14 -1.27
N LEU A 42 0.46 -2.59 -0.05
CA LEU A 42 0.29 -1.70 1.11
C LEU A 42 1.60 -1.41 1.86
N LYS A 43 2.69 -2.11 1.57
CA LYS A 43 3.98 -1.90 2.25
C LYS A 43 4.50 -0.47 2.19
N PRO A 44 4.42 0.27 1.07
CA PRO A 44 4.88 1.65 1.01
C PRO A 44 4.25 2.54 2.08
N PHE A 45 2.98 2.32 2.44
CA PHE A 45 2.29 3.12 3.48
C PHE A 45 2.89 2.90 4.86
N ILE A 46 3.32 1.68 5.20
CA ILE A 46 3.99 1.37 6.47
C ILE A 46 5.35 2.07 6.54
N TYR A 47 6.13 2.04 5.44
CA TYR A 47 7.38 2.80 5.37
C TYR A 47 7.14 4.31 5.50
N SER A 48 6.06 4.83 4.90
CA SER A 48 5.68 6.24 5.05
C SER A 48 5.37 6.61 6.50
N LEU A 49 4.60 5.78 7.20
CA LEU A 49 4.29 5.97 8.62
C LEU A 49 5.55 5.89 9.50
N ALA A 50 6.46 4.97 9.19
CA ALA A 50 7.72 4.82 9.92
C ALA A 50 8.67 6.02 9.70
N LEU A 51 8.71 6.59 8.49
CA LEU A 51 9.41 7.83 8.19
C LEU A 51 8.77 9.02 8.93
N ASP A 52 7.46 9.10 8.91
CA ASP A 52 6.68 10.18 9.53
C ASP A 52 6.83 10.21 11.05
N SER A 53 6.90 9.03 11.66
CA SER A 53 7.12 8.86 13.09
C SER A 53 8.61 9.03 13.51
N GLY A 54 9.51 9.26 12.56
CA GLY A 54 10.95 9.35 12.83
C GLY A 54 11.61 8.04 13.26
N LEU A 55 10.93 6.90 13.08
CA LEU A 55 11.47 5.57 13.39
C LEU A 55 12.60 5.17 12.45
N ILE A 56 12.55 5.63 11.20
CA ILE A 56 13.53 5.33 10.16
C ILE A 56 13.85 6.54 9.30
N THR A 57 14.96 6.44 8.60
CA THR A 57 15.30 7.22 7.39
C THR A 57 15.44 6.23 6.23
N PRO A 58 15.52 6.68 4.96
CA PRO A 58 15.74 5.77 3.82
C PRO A 58 16.98 4.87 3.95
N ASN A 59 18.02 5.36 4.66
CA ASN A 59 19.27 4.64 4.86
C ASN A 59 19.35 3.88 6.19
N SER A 60 18.32 3.94 7.03
CA SER A 60 18.29 3.17 8.28
C SER A 60 18.45 1.68 8.01
N GLN A 61 19.28 1.02 8.80
CA GLN A 61 19.48 -0.43 8.70
C GLN A 61 18.33 -1.15 9.41
N LEU A 62 17.64 -1.98 8.67
CA LEU A 62 16.59 -2.88 9.16
C LEU A 62 17.12 -4.30 9.25
N ILE A 63 16.55 -5.07 10.15
CA ILE A 63 16.91 -6.48 10.35
C ILE A 63 15.95 -7.35 9.56
N ASP A 64 16.49 -8.17 8.67
CA ASP A 64 15.78 -9.20 7.92
C ASP A 64 16.32 -10.58 8.32
N THR A 65 15.82 -11.08 9.42
CA THR A 65 16.14 -12.40 9.98
C THR A 65 14.87 -13.10 10.41
N GLN A 66 14.90 -14.41 10.59
CA GLN A 66 13.74 -15.15 11.05
C GLN A 66 13.18 -14.58 12.36
N ILE A 67 11.86 -14.38 12.40
CA ILE A 67 11.12 -13.95 13.60
C ILE A 67 9.99 -14.94 13.89
N TYR A 68 9.53 -14.95 15.13
CA TYR A 68 8.41 -15.79 15.60
C TYR A 68 7.33 -14.89 16.15
N LEU A 69 6.13 -15.00 15.62
CA LEU A 69 4.94 -14.27 16.06
C LEU A 69 3.92 -15.31 16.58
N ASN A 70 4.02 -15.65 17.86
CA ASN A 70 3.28 -16.77 18.45
C ASN A 70 3.52 -18.06 17.65
N GLU A 71 2.48 -18.64 17.05
CA GLU A 71 2.55 -19.85 16.24
C GLU A 71 2.88 -19.57 14.76
N TYR A 72 2.93 -18.29 14.35
CA TYR A 72 3.22 -17.90 12.97
C TYR A 72 4.68 -17.51 12.78
N VAL A 73 5.31 -18.11 11.77
CA VAL A 73 6.69 -17.83 11.38
C VAL A 73 6.70 -17.22 9.98
N PRO A 74 6.68 -15.88 9.86
CA PRO A 74 6.69 -15.22 8.57
C PRO A 74 8.00 -15.47 7.82
N LYS A 75 7.90 -15.55 6.49
CA LYS A 75 9.05 -15.71 5.58
C LYS A 75 8.99 -14.69 4.47
N ASN A 76 10.14 -14.35 3.91
CA ASN A 76 10.21 -13.65 2.64
C ASN A 76 9.75 -14.56 1.49
N PHE A 77 9.40 -13.98 0.35
CA PHE A 77 8.94 -14.75 -0.82
C PHE A 77 10.03 -15.72 -1.32
N SER A 78 11.31 -15.32 -1.25
CA SER A 78 12.47 -16.15 -1.61
C SER A 78 12.77 -17.27 -0.60
N ASN A 79 12.17 -17.27 0.58
CA ASN A 79 12.51 -18.05 1.78
C ASN A 79 13.90 -17.78 2.36
N ASP A 80 14.62 -16.78 1.86
CA ASP A 80 15.93 -16.35 2.34
C ASP A 80 15.83 -15.08 3.18
N PHE A 81 16.85 -14.82 3.99
CA PHE A 81 16.98 -13.61 4.80
C PHE A 81 18.27 -12.89 4.43
N LEU A 82 18.22 -11.56 4.31
CA LEU A 82 19.33 -10.73 3.87
C LEU A 82 20.16 -10.12 5.02
N GLY A 83 19.75 -10.35 6.27
CA GLY A 83 20.45 -9.80 7.44
C GLY A 83 20.19 -8.29 7.61
N LEU A 84 21.23 -7.48 7.63
CA LEU A 84 21.09 -6.02 7.69
C LEU A 84 20.91 -5.45 6.29
N ILE A 85 19.87 -4.64 6.12
CA ILE A 85 19.49 -4.05 4.82
C ILE A 85 18.95 -2.65 5.02
N SER A 86 19.22 -1.73 4.08
CA SER A 86 18.65 -0.38 4.15
C SER A 86 17.11 -0.40 4.03
N ALA A 87 16.44 0.54 4.69
CA ALA A 87 14.98 0.67 4.60
C ALA A 87 14.51 0.83 3.14
N LYS A 88 15.25 1.57 2.33
CA LYS A 88 14.98 1.73 0.90
C LYS A 88 15.04 0.37 0.17
N ASP A 89 16.09 -0.40 0.37
CA ASP A 89 16.24 -1.68 -0.32
C ASP A 89 15.24 -2.72 0.20
N ALA A 90 14.95 -2.73 1.50
CA ALA A 90 13.93 -3.60 2.09
C ALA A 90 12.53 -3.34 1.49
N LEU A 91 12.18 -2.07 1.25
CA LEU A 91 10.96 -1.71 0.52
C LEU A 91 11.01 -2.19 -0.93
N ASN A 92 12.10 -1.93 -1.64
CA ASN A 92 12.25 -2.24 -3.06
C ASN A 92 12.29 -3.75 -3.35
N PHE A 93 12.86 -4.54 -2.45
CA PHE A 93 12.83 -6.01 -2.51
C PHE A 93 11.52 -6.60 -1.93
N SER A 94 10.65 -5.73 -1.42
CA SER A 94 9.36 -6.14 -0.86
C SER A 94 9.50 -7.18 0.26
N LEU A 95 10.51 -7.03 1.13
CA LEU A 95 10.75 -7.96 2.22
C LEU A 95 9.61 -7.94 3.23
N ASN A 96 9.29 -9.11 3.78
CA ASN A 96 8.20 -9.28 4.73
C ASN A 96 8.62 -8.96 6.17
N ILE A 97 9.80 -9.42 6.59
CA ILE A 97 10.23 -9.31 7.98
C ILE A 97 10.47 -7.85 8.40
N PRO A 98 11.21 -7.03 7.63
CA PRO A 98 11.40 -5.63 7.99
C PRO A 98 10.09 -4.86 8.13
N VAL A 99 9.13 -5.07 7.22
CA VAL A 99 7.85 -4.33 7.23
C VAL A 99 6.96 -4.75 8.40
N ILE A 100 6.93 -6.03 8.77
CA ILE A 100 6.22 -6.51 9.97
C ILE A 100 6.81 -5.84 11.23
N ASN A 101 8.14 -5.83 11.35
CA ASN A 101 8.81 -5.20 12.50
C ASN A 101 8.56 -3.70 12.58
N LEU A 102 8.44 -3.00 11.43
CA LEU A 102 8.08 -1.58 11.40
C LEU A 102 6.65 -1.36 11.88
N ASP A 103 5.69 -2.13 11.37
CA ASP A 103 4.28 -1.97 11.74
C ASP A 103 4.05 -2.24 13.23
N LEU A 104 4.68 -3.27 13.79
CA LEU A 104 4.63 -3.55 15.23
C LEU A 104 5.20 -2.40 16.08
N LYS A 105 6.22 -1.69 15.61
CA LYS A 105 6.79 -0.52 16.31
C LYS A 105 5.91 0.72 16.21
N LEU A 106 5.07 0.83 15.20
CA LEU A 106 4.15 1.95 15.00
C LEU A 106 2.96 1.96 15.99
N LYS A 107 2.64 0.82 16.59
CA LYS A 107 1.57 0.68 17.61
C LYS A 107 0.23 1.24 17.14
N ASP A 108 -0.21 2.37 17.76
CA ASP A 108 -1.48 3.04 17.47
C ASP A 108 -1.42 3.97 16.25
N ASN A 109 -0.31 3.95 15.50
CA ASN A 109 -0.17 4.64 14.22
C ASN A 109 0.26 3.67 13.12
N SER A 110 -0.27 2.45 13.17
CA SER A 110 0.04 1.35 12.26
C SER A 110 -0.73 1.46 10.94
N LEU A 111 -0.51 0.51 10.05
CA LEU A 111 -1.25 0.44 8.78
C LEU A 111 -2.76 0.35 9.01
N TYR A 112 -3.20 -0.39 10.04
CA TYR A 112 -4.63 -0.53 10.34
C TYR A 112 -5.28 0.84 10.58
N GLU A 113 -4.73 1.66 11.48
CA GLU A 113 -5.27 2.98 11.80
C GLU A 113 -5.25 3.94 10.59
N LEU A 114 -4.24 3.82 9.72
CA LEU A 114 -4.22 4.60 8.47
C LEU A 114 -5.41 4.23 7.59
N LEU A 115 -5.65 2.93 7.39
CA LEU A 115 -6.75 2.44 6.54
C LEU A 115 -8.12 2.70 7.16
N GLU A 116 -8.24 2.60 8.48
CA GLU A 116 -9.48 2.89 9.23
C GLU A 116 -9.91 4.35 9.05
N LYS A 117 -8.98 5.31 9.11
CA LYS A 117 -9.26 6.75 8.89
C LYS A 117 -9.94 7.05 7.56
N VAL A 118 -9.79 6.20 6.57
CA VAL A 118 -10.34 6.37 5.21
C VAL A 118 -11.31 5.25 4.83
N ASN A 119 -11.84 4.53 5.82
CA ASN A 119 -12.84 3.47 5.65
C ASN A 119 -12.42 2.40 4.62
N LEU A 120 -11.16 1.96 4.70
CA LEU A 120 -10.60 0.92 3.81
C LEU A 120 -10.31 -0.41 4.54
N VAL A 121 -10.87 -0.60 5.72
CA VAL A 121 -10.91 -1.87 6.44
C VAL A 121 -12.36 -2.24 6.74
N ASP A 122 -12.68 -3.52 6.65
CA ASP A 122 -14.05 -4.04 6.86
C ASP A 122 -14.19 -4.69 8.25
N GLU A 123 -13.07 -5.14 8.85
CA GLU A 123 -13.02 -5.86 10.10
C GLU A 123 -12.17 -5.11 11.13
N ASN A 124 -12.22 -5.53 12.39
CA ASN A 124 -11.44 -4.93 13.46
C ASN A 124 -9.95 -5.28 13.37
N LYS A 125 -9.13 -4.58 14.17
CA LYS A 125 -7.66 -4.73 14.18
C LYS A 125 -7.23 -6.15 14.56
N GLU A 126 -7.93 -6.77 15.51
CA GLU A 126 -7.64 -8.11 16.01
C GLU A 126 -7.83 -9.18 14.93
N PHE A 127 -8.84 -9.01 14.07
CA PHE A 127 -9.08 -9.91 12.94
C PHE A 127 -7.91 -9.95 11.98
N TYR A 128 -7.36 -8.79 11.63
CA TYR A 128 -6.23 -8.72 10.71
C TYR A 128 -4.91 -9.11 11.37
N GLY A 129 -4.66 -8.69 12.61
CA GLY A 129 -3.38 -8.87 13.27
C GLY A 129 -2.22 -8.45 12.36
N SER A 130 -1.09 -9.15 12.45
CA SER A 130 0.08 -8.86 11.60
C SER A 130 -0.09 -9.25 10.12
N SER A 131 -1.17 -9.93 9.75
CA SER A 131 -1.39 -10.31 8.35
C SER A 131 -1.75 -9.12 7.46
N ILE A 132 -2.25 -8.02 8.05
CA ILE A 132 -2.61 -6.81 7.31
C ILE A 132 -1.42 -6.26 6.50
N VAL A 133 -0.20 -6.31 7.05
CA VAL A 133 1.01 -5.81 6.38
C VAL A 133 1.45 -6.69 5.20
N LEU A 134 0.93 -7.91 5.14
CA LEU A 134 1.15 -8.87 4.06
C LEU A 134 -0.01 -8.89 3.05
N GLY A 135 -1.02 -8.04 3.27
CA GLY A 135 -2.09 -7.78 2.32
C GLY A 135 -3.37 -8.55 2.54
N SER A 136 -3.68 -8.96 3.79
CA SER A 136 -4.98 -9.57 4.11
C SER A 136 -6.15 -8.60 4.03
N ALA A 137 -5.90 -7.28 4.09
CA ALA A 137 -6.92 -6.28 3.83
C ALA A 137 -7.33 -6.32 2.35
N GLU A 138 -8.60 -6.61 2.10
CA GLU A 138 -9.13 -6.64 0.74
C GLU A 138 -9.56 -5.25 0.29
N MET A 139 -9.14 -4.87 -0.91
CA MET A 139 -9.51 -3.59 -1.53
C MET A 139 -9.90 -3.77 -2.98
N SER A 140 -10.74 -2.87 -3.47
CA SER A 140 -10.97 -2.74 -4.90
C SER A 140 -9.80 -2.02 -5.58
N LEU A 141 -9.67 -2.20 -6.90
CA LEU A 141 -8.62 -1.53 -7.66
C LEU A 141 -8.74 0.00 -7.57
N ILE A 142 -9.98 0.53 -7.57
CA ILE A 142 -10.21 1.97 -7.46
C ILE A 142 -9.85 2.49 -6.06
N ASP A 143 -10.17 1.75 -4.99
CA ASP A 143 -9.79 2.13 -3.63
C ASP A 143 -8.27 2.17 -3.45
N LEU A 144 -7.57 1.15 -3.95
CA LEU A 144 -6.12 1.10 -3.89
C LEU A 144 -5.48 2.24 -4.69
N ALA A 145 -5.97 2.50 -5.92
CA ALA A 145 -5.47 3.60 -6.73
C ALA A 145 -5.75 4.97 -6.09
N HIS A 146 -6.92 5.15 -5.49
CA HIS A 146 -7.28 6.35 -4.72
C HIS A 146 -6.34 6.54 -3.52
N LEU A 147 -6.08 5.49 -2.75
CA LEU A 147 -5.14 5.55 -1.62
C LEU A 147 -3.74 5.99 -2.08
N TYR A 148 -3.25 5.47 -3.19
CA TYR A 148 -1.95 5.84 -3.76
C TYR A 148 -1.83 7.31 -4.18
N THR A 149 -2.96 8.01 -4.42
CA THR A 149 -2.92 9.45 -4.75
C THR A 149 -2.31 10.32 -3.67
N ILE A 150 -2.23 9.84 -2.41
CA ILE A 150 -1.62 10.60 -1.31
C ILE A 150 -0.16 10.96 -1.60
N TYR A 151 0.57 10.11 -2.33
CA TYR A 151 1.96 10.39 -2.71
C TYR A 151 2.08 11.57 -3.67
N ALA A 152 1.09 11.76 -4.54
CA ALA A 152 1.04 12.91 -5.44
C ALA A 152 0.43 14.16 -4.78
N ASN A 153 -0.31 13.99 -3.68
CA ASN A 153 -1.03 15.05 -2.98
C ASN A 153 -0.39 15.43 -1.63
N GLY A 154 0.92 15.19 -1.45
CA GLY A 154 1.65 15.58 -0.25
C GLY A 154 1.12 14.94 1.04
N GLY A 155 0.73 13.67 0.97
CA GLY A 155 0.25 12.89 2.11
C GLY A 155 -1.23 13.05 2.43
N VAL A 156 -1.96 13.79 1.59
CA VAL A 156 -3.38 14.09 1.80
C VAL A 156 -4.26 13.17 0.95
N TYR A 157 -5.13 12.43 1.60
CA TYR A 157 -6.23 11.71 0.97
C TYR A 157 -7.36 12.69 0.70
N ARG A 158 -7.65 12.95 -0.58
CA ARG A 158 -8.62 13.94 -1.04
C ARG A 158 -9.83 13.24 -1.64
N PRO A 159 -11.03 13.81 -1.55
CA PRO A 159 -12.21 13.27 -2.23
C PRO A 159 -11.94 12.98 -3.70
N LEU A 160 -12.41 11.83 -4.17
CA LEU A 160 -12.26 11.40 -5.56
C LEU A 160 -13.61 11.55 -6.29
N GLU A 161 -13.57 12.14 -7.47
CA GLU A 161 -14.72 12.19 -8.38
C GLU A 161 -14.70 10.97 -9.33
N PHE A 162 -15.82 10.28 -9.42
CA PHE A 162 -16.05 9.21 -10.37
C PHE A 162 -17.42 9.37 -11.05
N ALA A 163 -17.43 9.45 -12.38
CA ALA A 163 -18.64 9.65 -13.18
C ALA A 163 -19.48 10.87 -12.75
N GLY A 164 -18.83 11.99 -12.43
CA GLY A 164 -19.49 13.25 -12.04
C GLY A 164 -20.05 13.27 -10.62
N LYS A 165 -19.66 12.33 -9.76
CA LYS A 165 -20.08 12.25 -8.36
C LYS A 165 -18.88 11.98 -7.45
N ASN A 166 -18.97 12.43 -6.19
CA ASN A 166 -17.98 12.04 -5.19
C ASN A 166 -18.00 10.53 -4.95
N TYR A 167 -16.84 9.90 -5.11
CA TYR A 167 -16.68 8.49 -4.83
C TYR A 167 -16.83 8.26 -3.32
N LYS A 168 -17.64 7.28 -2.91
CA LYS A 168 -17.97 6.96 -1.51
C LYS A 168 -18.54 8.12 -0.69
N ASN A 169 -19.04 9.20 -1.32
CA ASN A 169 -19.58 10.39 -0.65
C ASN A 169 -18.58 11.04 0.35
N GLU A 170 -17.29 10.95 0.05
CA GLU A 170 -16.24 11.58 0.86
C GLU A 170 -16.18 13.08 0.53
N ASP A 171 -16.31 13.94 1.56
CA ASP A 171 -16.37 15.39 1.37
C ASP A 171 -15.15 16.12 1.95
N LYS A 172 -14.25 15.43 2.65
CA LYS A 172 -13.16 16.05 3.41
C LYS A 172 -11.80 15.52 3.01
N ASN A 173 -10.82 16.42 3.02
CA ASN A 173 -9.41 16.05 2.96
C ASN A 173 -8.96 15.47 4.30
N ILE A 174 -8.25 14.35 4.25
CA ILE A 174 -7.69 13.67 5.43
C ILE A 174 -6.18 13.61 5.26
N THR A 175 -5.42 14.24 6.15
CA THR A 175 -3.96 14.11 6.17
C THR A 175 -3.61 12.76 6.79
N LEU A 176 -2.99 11.88 6.02
CA LEU A 176 -2.58 10.54 6.46
C LEU A 176 -1.11 10.48 6.85
N ILE A 177 -0.25 11.20 6.15
CA ILE A 177 1.19 11.32 6.38
C ILE A 177 1.66 12.72 6.05
N SER A 178 2.85 13.11 6.49
CA SER A 178 3.43 14.41 6.13
C SER A 178 3.86 14.46 4.65
N PRO A 179 3.93 15.68 4.05
CA PRO A 179 4.46 15.84 2.69
C PRO A 179 5.88 15.30 2.53
N GLN A 180 6.70 15.40 3.58
CA GLN A 180 8.09 14.92 3.59
C GLN A 180 8.13 13.40 3.47
N SER A 181 7.32 12.69 4.26
CA SER A 181 7.24 11.22 4.24
C SER A 181 6.64 10.72 2.93
N ALA A 182 5.63 11.40 2.38
CA ALA A 182 5.08 11.10 1.06
C ALA A 182 6.15 11.22 -0.03
N TYR A 183 6.92 12.31 -0.04
CA TYR A 183 8.02 12.52 -0.98
C TYR A 183 9.12 11.49 -0.85
N LEU A 184 9.60 11.23 0.38
CA LEU A 184 10.68 10.26 0.62
C LEU A 184 10.28 8.85 0.20
N THR A 185 9.06 8.42 0.51
CA THR A 185 8.58 7.10 0.11
C THR A 185 8.45 6.98 -1.40
N ALA A 186 7.88 7.99 -2.06
CA ALA A 186 7.79 8.03 -3.52
C ALA A 186 9.18 7.97 -4.17
N LYS A 187 10.17 8.69 -3.61
CA LYS A 187 11.55 8.64 -4.05
C LYS A 187 12.17 7.27 -3.86
N MET A 188 12.02 6.63 -2.69
CA MET A 188 12.49 5.26 -2.44
C MET A 188 11.96 4.29 -3.50
N MET A 189 10.65 4.36 -3.80
CA MET A 189 10.03 3.50 -4.83
C MET A 189 10.53 3.80 -6.24
N SER A 190 10.81 5.06 -6.58
CA SER A 190 11.31 5.45 -7.90
C SER A 190 12.74 5.00 -8.18
N GLU A 191 13.55 4.83 -7.13
CA GLU A 191 14.94 4.38 -7.20
C GLU A 191 15.10 2.85 -7.20
N ALA A 192 13.99 2.10 -7.27
CA ALA A 192 14.03 0.65 -7.33
C ALA A 192 14.82 0.17 -8.55
N SER A 193 15.95 -0.49 -8.31
CA SER A 193 16.70 -1.14 -9.38
C SER A 193 15.96 -2.40 -9.83
N ARG A 194 15.23 -2.28 -10.94
CA ARG A 194 14.49 -3.40 -11.54
C ARG A 194 15.38 -4.17 -12.53
N SER A 195 16.58 -4.54 -12.11
CA SER A 195 17.53 -5.27 -12.95
C SER A 195 16.95 -6.58 -13.52
N TYR A 196 16.02 -7.20 -12.78
CA TYR A 196 15.31 -8.40 -13.24
C TYR A 196 14.28 -8.15 -14.37
N LEU A 197 13.84 -6.90 -14.59
CA LEU A 197 12.95 -6.57 -15.72
C LEU A 197 13.70 -6.25 -17.02
N LYS A 198 15.03 -6.14 -16.98
CA LYS A 198 15.83 -5.89 -18.20
C LYS A 198 15.95 -7.11 -19.09
N ASN A 199 15.56 -8.29 -18.61
CA ASN A 199 15.65 -9.57 -19.32
C ASN A 199 14.28 -10.23 -19.54
N ALA A 200 13.18 -9.48 -19.39
CA ALA A 200 11.82 -9.96 -19.64
C ALA A 200 11.27 -9.43 -20.97
#